data_6efb0eba5968795f1a25d3f919a2d39b
#
_entry.id   6efb0eba5968795f1a25d3f919a2d39b
#
_cell.length_a   1.000
_cell.length_b   1.000
_cell.length_c   1.000
_cell.angle_alpha   90.00
_cell.angle_beta   90.00
_cell.angle_gamma   90.00
#
_symmetry.space_group_name_H-M   'P 1'
#
loop_
_entity.id
_entity.type
_entity.pdbx_description
1 polymer ?
#
loop_
_entity_poly.entity_id
_entity_poly.type
_entity_poly.pdbx_seq_one_letter_code
_entity_poly.pdbx_strand_id
1 'polypeptide(L)'
;MCIRDRVQSEQGILGGIYGGKKSNFLKCKKFLNSFCKSVFNFGDVSKASSAKLLSNFLSLMTTTTVIEFFKSAKKLNIDIKLLCDVARLGSGNSGALDRIADKAIKGNYKGYVFSVDNTYKDLNYINDLVSDLPNANKLSKMAKSFYKQASIKGFGNLLVSELIDKEKY
;
A
#
# COMPACT_ATOMS: atom_id res chain seq x y z
N MET A 1 -6.73 5.53 -11.86
CA MET A 1 -7.48 4.37 -11.33
C MET A 1 -6.51 3.21 -11.23
N CYS A 2 -6.36 2.59 -10.07
CA CYS A 2 -5.47 1.45 -9.90
C CYS A 2 -6.14 0.19 -10.48
N ILE A 3 -5.40 -0.63 -11.23
CA ILE A 3 -5.93 -1.89 -11.84
C ILE A 3 -6.56 -2.80 -10.77
N ARG A 4 -6.03 -2.75 -9.55
CA ARG A 4 -6.53 -3.53 -8.42
C ARG A 4 -7.91 -3.06 -7.94
N ASP A 5 -8.17 -1.76 -7.95
CA ASP A 5 -9.46 -1.21 -7.58
C ASP A 5 -10.54 -1.63 -8.59
N ARG A 6 -10.15 -1.81 -9.85
CA ARG A 6 -11.04 -2.31 -10.90
C ARG A 6 -11.51 -3.74 -10.61
N VAL A 7 -10.59 -4.67 -10.37
CA VAL A 7 -10.94 -6.07 -10.06
C VAL A 7 -11.82 -6.17 -8.81
N GLN A 8 -11.45 -5.45 -7.74
CA GLN A 8 -12.25 -5.43 -6.51
C GLN A 8 -13.63 -4.78 -6.72
N SER A 9 -13.72 -3.78 -7.60
CA SER A 9 -14.98 -3.15 -7.98
C SER A 9 -15.89 -4.12 -8.75
N GLU A 10 -15.34 -4.81 -9.75
CA GLU A 10 -16.06 -5.81 -10.52
C GLU A 10 -16.58 -6.98 -9.65
N GLN A 11 -15.84 -7.31 -8.59
CA GLN A 11 -16.21 -8.35 -7.61
C GLN A 11 -17.11 -7.83 -6.48
N GLY A 12 -17.41 -6.55 -6.41
CA GLY A 12 -18.22 -5.95 -5.34
C GLY A 12 -17.57 -5.97 -3.96
N ILE A 13 -16.23 -6.08 -3.88
CA ILE A 13 -15.47 -6.23 -2.61
C ILE A 13 -14.64 -5.00 -2.24
N LEU A 14 -14.87 -3.86 -2.87
CA LEU A 14 -14.21 -2.60 -2.50
C LEU A 14 -14.57 -2.15 -1.10
N GLY A 15 -13.58 -1.62 -0.37
CA GLY A 15 -13.81 -0.78 0.81
C GLY A 15 -14.04 0.67 0.37
N GLY A 16 -15.23 1.20 0.59
CA GLY A 16 -15.58 2.58 0.24
C GLY A 16 -15.36 3.55 1.41
N ILE A 17 -14.82 4.72 1.11
CA ILE A 17 -14.71 5.85 2.06
C ILE A 17 -15.58 6.97 1.54
N TYR A 18 -16.50 7.45 2.38
CA TYR A 18 -17.41 8.55 2.07
C TYR A 18 -17.17 9.72 3.01
N GLY A 19 -17.16 10.94 2.45
CA GLY A 19 -17.14 12.19 3.20
C GLY A 19 -18.27 13.10 2.73
N GLY A 20 -19.11 13.53 3.66
CA GLY A 20 -20.25 14.41 3.41
C GLY A 20 -21.40 14.23 4.40
N LYS A 21 -22.48 14.96 4.18
CA LYS A 21 -23.66 14.93 5.04
C LYS A 21 -24.24 13.51 5.13
N LYS A 22 -24.63 13.08 6.35
CA LYS A 22 -25.24 11.76 6.62
C LYS A 22 -26.50 11.51 5.76
N SER A 23 -27.32 12.54 5.50
CA SER A 23 -28.50 12.43 4.64
C SER A 23 -28.15 12.03 3.21
N ASN A 24 -27.09 12.61 2.65
CA ASN A 24 -26.61 12.27 1.30
C ASN A 24 -25.98 10.88 1.27
N PHE A 25 -25.23 10.51 2.31
CA PHE A 25 -24.71 9.16 2.45
C PHE A 25 -25.82 8.10 2.38
N LEU A 26 -26.91 8.29 3.14
CA LEU A 26 -28.05 7.36 3.14
C LEU A 26 -28.68 7.23 1.75
N LYS A 27 -28.81 8.32 1.00
CA LYS A 27 -29.32 8.29 -0.38
C LYS A 27 -28.42 7.51 -1.33
N CYS A 28 -27.10 7.65 -1.21
CA CYS A 28 -26.14 7.01 -2.11
C CYS A 28 -25.76 5.58 -1.67
N LYS A 29 -26.06 5.19 -0.42
CA LYS A 29 -25.56 3.94 0.18
C LYS A 29 -25.96 2.70 -0.65
N LYS A 30 -27.19 2.64 -1.13
CA LYS A 30 -27.65 1.51 -1.95
C LYS A 30 -26.84 1.37 -3.24
N PHE A 31 -26.58 2.49 -3.91
CA PHE A 31 -25.75 2.53 -5.11
C PHE A 31 -24.30 2.16 -4.81
N LEU A 32 -23.71 2.73 -3.75
CA LEU A 32 -22.32 2.44 -3.36
C LEU A 32 -22.13 0.96 -3.01
N ASN A 33 -23.11 0.33 -2.38
CA ASN A 33 -23.07 -1.10 -2.03
C ASN A 33 -23.17 -2.04 -3.25
N SER A 34 -23.48 -1.54 -4.45
CA SER A 34 -23.48 -2.39 -5.67
C SER A 34 -22.08 -2.79 -6.12
N PHE A 35 -21.05 -2.04 -5.72
CA PHE A 35 -19.64 -2.33 -6.04
C PHE A 35 -18.69 -2.27 -4.84
N CYS A 36 -19.19 -1.88 -3.66
CA CYS A 36 -18.44 -1.89 -2.42
C CYS A 36 -18.97 -2.96 -1.46
N LYS A 37 -18.09 -3.75 -0.87
CA LYS A 37 -18.41 -4.66 0.23
C LYS A 37 -18.92 -3.89 1.47
N SER A 38 -18.29 -2.75 1.74
CA SER A 38 -18.65 -1.88 2.85
C SER A 38 -18.27 -0.44 2.53
N VAL A 39 -19.10 0.51 2.95
CA VAL A 39 -18.81 1.95 2.81
C VAL A 39 -18.88 2.60 4.20
N PHE A 40 -17.82 3.30 4.55
CA PHE A 40 -17.66 3.97 5.84
C PHE A 40 -17.82 5.48 5.67
N ASN A 41 -18.73 6.07 6.45
CA ASN A 41 -18.94 7.52 6.46
C ASN A 41 -18.07 8.18 7.54
N PHE A 42 -17.11 8.99 7.12
CA PHE A 42 -16.21 9.74 8.00
C PHE A 42 -16.73 11.15 8.34
N GLY A 43 -17.94 11.50 7.91
CA GLY A 43 -18.53 12.83 8.12
C GLY A 43 -18.01 13.85 7.11
N ASP A 44 -17.03 14.66 7.48
CA ASP A 44 -16.50 15.68 6.58
C ASP A 44 -15.65 15.11 5.43
N VAL A 45 -15.64 15.80 4.29
CA VAL A 45 -14.83 15.46 3.12
C VAL A 45 -13.34 15.43 3.48
N SER A 46 -12.88 16.40 4.29
CA SER A 46 -11.49 16.45 4.75
C SER A 46 -11.10 15.22 5.58
N LYS A 47 -11.97 14.80 6.51
CA LYS A 47 -11.75 13.58 7.32
C LYS A 47 -11.71 12.32 6.46
N ALA A 48 -12.58 12.22 5.48
CA ALA A 48 -12.59 11.09 4.56
C ALA A 48 -11.30 11.03 3.71
N SER A 49 -10.84 12.17 3.21
CA SER A 49 -9.58 12.27 2.48
C SER A 49 -8.37 11.91 3.35
N SER A 50 -8.34 12.43 4.58
CA SER A 50 -7.28 12.08 5.55
C SER A 50 -7.30 10.60 5.92
N ALA A 51 -8.48 10.01 6.16
CA ALA A 51 -8.62 8.59 6.46
C ALA A 51 -8.08 7.72 5.31
N LYS A 52 -8.34 8.10 4.05
CA LYS A 52 -7.80 7.42 2.87
C LYS A 52 -6.28 7.50 2.83
N LEU A 53 -5.69 8.68 3.08
CA LEU A 53 -4.24 8.86 3.11
C LEU A 53 -3.58 8.10 4.27
N LEU A 54 -4.18 8.09 5.46
CA LEU A 54 -3.67 7.32 6.60
C LEU A 54 -3.74 5.80 6.34
N SER A 55 -4.80 5.31 5.69
CA SER A 55 -4.87 3.92 5.26
C SER A 55 -3.76 3.57 4.26
N ASN A 56 -3.49 4.47 3.31
CA ASN A 56 -2.36 4.31 2.38
C ASN A 56 -1.02 4.39 3.10
N PHE A 57 -0.86 5.28 4.09
CA PHE A 57 0.35 5.37 4.90
C PHE A 57 0.68 4.03 5.55
N LEU A 58 -0.27 3.43 6.27
CA LEU A 58 -0.08 2.11 6.87
C LEU A 58 0.30 1.05 5.82
N SER A 59 -0.44 0.99 4.73
CA SER A 59 -0.20 0.01 3.65
C SER A 59 1.17 0.18 3.00
N LEU A 60 1.58 1.42 2.68
CA LEU A 60 2.85 1.69 2.00
C LEU A 60 4.05 1.49 2.92
N MET A 61 3.95 1.86 4.21
CA MET A 61 5.00 1.57 5.19
C MET A 61 5.20 0.07 5.36
N THR A 62 4.12 -0.70 5.52
CA THR A 62 4.17 -2.16 5.60
C THR A 62 4.80 -2.75 4.33
N THR A 63 4.37 -2.30 3.16
CA THR A 63 4.91 -2.78 1.87
C THR A 63 6.41 -2.47 1.74
N THR A 64 6.85 -1.27 2.14
CA THR A 64 8.27 -0.89 2.13
C THR A 64 9.09 -1.82 3.01
N THR A 65 8.62 -2.10 4.22
CA THR A 65 9.26 -3.03 5.15
C THR A 65 9.33 -4.46 4.57
N VAL A 66 8.25 -4.92 3.94
CA VAL A 66 8.21 -6.25 3.29
C VAL A 66 9.21 -6.33 2.12
N ILE A 67 9.36 -5.27 1.32
CA ILE A 67 10.36 -5.24 0.25
C ILE A 67 11.78 -5.40 0.82
N GLU A 68 12.12 -4.65 1.86
CA GLU A 68 13.44 -4.73 2.49
C GLU A 68 13.65 -6.05 3.24
N PHE A 69 12.60 -6.67 3.80
CA PHE A 69 12.63 -8.01 4.35
C PHE A 69 13.07 -9.04 3.29
N PHE A 70 12.48 -9.03 2.10
CA PHE A 70 12.86 -9.93 1.01
C PHE A 70 14.28 -9.65 0.48
N LYS A 71 14.67 -8.38 0.35
CA LYS A 71 16.03 -8.01 -0.08
C LYS A 71 17.07 -8.49 0.94
N SER A 72 16.78 -8.33 2.23
CA SER A 72 17.65 -8.79 3.31
C SER A 72 17.78 -10.31 3.31
N ALA A 73 16.68 -11.05 3.13
CA ALA A 73 16.70 -12.50 3.04
C ALA A 73 17.57 -13.00 1.87
N LYS A 74 17.42 -12.40 0.68
CA LYS A 74 18.27 -12.69 -0.48
C LYS A 74 19.75 -12.45 -0.19
N LYS A 75 20.08 -11.31 0.40
CA LYS A 75 21.47 -10.96 0.73
C LYS A 75 22.11 -11.90 1.76
N LEU A 76 21.31 -12.36 2.71
CA LEU A 76 21.75 -13.27 3.79
C LEU A 76 21.64 -14.75 3.42
N ASN A 77 21.25 -15.08 2.17
CA ASN A 77 21.01 -16.45 1.68
C ASN A 77 20.05 -17.25 2.57
N ILE A 78 19.02 -16.57 3.12
CA ILE A 78 17.97 -17.22 3.91
C ILE A 78 16.90 -17.77 2.96
N ASP A 79 16.44 -19.00 3.22
CA ASP A 79 15.32 -19.60 2.48
C ASP A 79 14.07 -18.75 2.64
N ILE A 80 13.65 -18.16 1.51
CA ILE A 80 12.53 -17.20 1.47
C ILE A 80 11.21 -17.87 1.84
N LYS A 81 11.01 -19.13 1.45
CA LYS A 81 9.78 -19.87 1.76
C LYS A 81 9.66 -20.12 3.25
N LEU A 82 10.68 -20.68 3.88
CA LEU A 82 10.70 -20.93 5.33
C LEU A 82 10.57 -19.63 6.11
N LEU A 83 11.24 -18.57 5.68
CA LEU A 83 11.17 -17.27 6.33
C LEU A 83 9.76 -16.66 6.24
N CYS A 84 9.08 -16.80 5.10
CA CYS A 84 7.68 -16.36 4.95
C CYS A 84 6.74 -17.18 5.83
N ASP A 85 6.93 -18.50 5.92
CA ASP A 85 6.11 -19.37 6.75
C ASP A 85 6.22 -18.96 8.24
N VAL A 86 7.42 -18.67 8.73
CA VAL A 86 7.64 -18.14 10.08
C VAL A 86 7.01 -16.75 10.27
N ALA A 87 7.21 -15.82 9.33
CA ALA A 87 6.69 -14.47 9.43
C ALA A 87 5.15 -14.43 9.45
N ARG A 88 4.50 -15.34 8.74
CA ARG A 88 3.03 -15.49 8.71
C ARG A 88 2.44 -15.98 10.03
N LEU A 89 3.19 -16.72 10.82
CA LEU A 89 2.78 -17.18 12.15
C LEU A 89 2.92 -16.08 13.22
N GLY A 90 3.74 -15.08 12.96
CA GLY A 90 4.05 -14.01 13.91
C GLY A 90 3.27 -12.71 13.65
N SER A 91 3.56 -11.70 14.47
CA SER A 91 3.00 -10.34 14.38
C SER A 91 3.43 -9.58 13.11
N GLY A 92 4.40 -10.08 12.36
CA GLY A 92 4.83 -9.53 11.08
C GLY A 92 3.88 -9.86 9.92
N ASN A 93 2.88 -10.71 10.15
CA ASN A 93 1.92 -11.05 9.10
C ASN A 93 1.12 -9.82 8.64
N SER A 94 0.89 -9.74 7.35
CA SER A 94 0.14 -8.63 6.75
C SER A 94 -0.34 -8.99 5.34
N GLY A 95 -1.42 -8.33 4.89
CA GLY A 95 -1.89 -8.49 3.52
C GLY A 95 -0.86 -8.04 2.46
N ALA A 96 0.13 -7.22 2.80
CA ALA A 96 1.24 -6.89 1.91
C ALA A 96 2.22 -8.06 1.79
N LEU A 97 2.58 -8.68 2.93
CA LEU A 97 3.42 -9.87 2.96
C LEU A 97 2.80 -11.00 2.12
N ASP A 98 1.53 -11.34 2.35
CA ASP A 98 0.87 -12.43 1.63
C ASP A 98 0.89 -12.23 0.12
N ARG A 99 0.52 -11.04 -0.33
CA ARG A 99 0.48 -10.72 -1.78
C ARG A 99 1.84 -10.80 -2.45
N ILE A 100 2.89 -10.40 -1.76
CA ILE A 100 4.26 -10.43 -2.30
C ILE A 100 4.79 -11.85 -2.21
N ALA A 101 4.68 -12.50 -1.06
CA ALA A 101 5.24 -13.83 -0.79
C ALA A 101 4.75 -14.89 -1.75
N ASP A 102 3.42 -14.98 -2.00
CA ASP A 102 2.83 -16.01 -2.87
C ASP A 102 3.41 -16.04 -4.28
N LYS A 103 3.92 -14.91 -4.74
CA LYS A 103 4.60 -14.79 -6.04
C LYS A 103 6.12 -14.81 -5.91
N ALA A 104 6.68 -14.12 -4.91
CA ALA A 104 8.12 -13.98 -4.72
C ALA A 104 8.83 -15.32 -4.47
N ILE A 105 8.19 -16.24 -3.74
CA ILE A 105 8.68 -17.63 -3.54
C ILE A 105 8.88 -18.35 -4.88
N LYS A 106 8.12 -17.98 -5.90
CA LYS A 106 8.22 -18.53 -7.27
C LYS A 106 9.10 -17.67 -8.20
N GLY A 107 9.88 -16.73 -7.67
CA GLY A 107 10.71 -15.82 -8.44
C GLY A 107 9.95 -14.71 -9.18
N ASN A 108 8.67 -14.53 -8.92
CA ASN A 108 7.85 -13.49 -9.54
C ASN A 108 7.57 -12.35 -8.56
N TYR A 109 8.16 -11.19 -8.80
CA TYR A 109 8.04 -10.02 -7.92
C TYR A 109 6.87 -9.09 -8.27
N LYS A 110 5.91 -9.50 -9.08
CA LYS A 110 4.72 -8.71 -9.45
C LYS A 110 3.53 -8.95 -8.50
N GLY A 111 3.79 -9.13 -7.22
CA GLY A 111 2.78 -9.44 -6.21
C GLY A 111 1.97 -8.23 -5.73
N TYR A 112 2.59 -7.06 -5.68
CA TYR A 112 1.93 -5.84 -5.20
C TYR A 112 1.73 -4.86 -6.36
N VAL A 113 0.48 -4.77 -6.85
CA VAL A 113 0.13 -4.04 -8.09
C VAL A 113 -0.07 -2.55 -7.79
N PHE A 114 1.04 -1.84 -7.56
CA PHE A 114 1.10 -0.39 -7.38
C PHE A 114 2.47 0.11 -7.85
N SER A 115 2.52 1.14 -8.69
CA SER A 115 3.78 1.60 -9.27
C SER A 115 4.61 2.43 -8.28
N VAL A 116 5.91 2.48 -8.52
CA VAL A 116 6.87 3.30 -7.77
C VAL A 116 6.46 4.78 -7.80
N ASP A 117 6.14 5.33 -8.97
CA ASP A 117 5.76 6.74 -9.11
C ASP A 117 4.44 7.06 -8.38
N ASN A 118 3.45 6.17 -8.44
CA ASN A 118 2.21 6.36 -7.68
C ASN A 118 2.46 6.29 -6.17
N THR A 119 3.35 5.40 -5.73
CA THR A 119 3.76 5.31 -4.32
C THR A 119 4.46 6.58 -3.87
N TYR A 120 5.41 7.09 -4.65
CA TYR A 120 6.08 8.35 -4.36
C TYR A 120 5.10 9.52 -4.29
N LYS A 121 4.17 9.62 -5.23
CA LYS A 121 3.12 10.63 -5.23
C LYS A 121 2.25 10.56 -3.98
N ASP A 122 1.77 9.37 -3.60
CA ASP A 122 0.92 9.21 -2.42
C ASP A 122 1.69 9.51 -1.13
N LEU A 123 2.97 9.15 -1.05
CA LEU A 123 3.84 9.51 0.10
C LEU A 123 4.11 11.02 0.19
N ASN A 124 4.09 11.78 -0.90
CA ASN A 124 4.11 13.24 -0.84
C ASN A 124 2.88 13.78 -0.08
N TYR A 125 1.68 13.37 -0.49
CA TYR A 125 0.45 13.81 0.18
C TYR A 125 0.39 13.35 1.66
N ILE A 126 0.86 12.14 1.95
CA ILE A 126 0.94 11.62 3.33
C ILE A 126 1.92 12.47 4.14
N ASN A 127 3.09 12.78 3.61
CA ASN A 127 4.11 13.58 4.31
C ASN A 127 3.60 14.99 4.65
N ASP A 128 2.83 15.60 3.75
CA ASP A 128 2.18 16.89 4.01
C ASP A 128 1.10 16.76 5.09
N LEU A 129 0.27 15.71 5.02
CA LEU A 129 -0.78 15.45 6.02
C LEU A 129 -0.24 15.25 7.44
N VAL A 130 0.92 14.61 7.57
CA VAL A 130 1.53 14.28 8.88
C VAL A 130 2.68 15.22 9.25
N SER A 131 2.78 16.40 8.62
CA SER A 131 3.88 17.35 8.82
C SER A 131 4.10 17.72 10.28
N ASP A 132 3.01 17.89 11.04
CA ASP A 132 3.02 18.30 12.44
C ASP A 132 3.14 17.13 13.43
N LEU A 133 3.28 15.89 12.93
CA LEU A 133 3.47 14.67 13.70
C LEU A 133 4.91 14.15 13.54
N PRO A 134 5.84 14.48 14.46
CA PRO A 134 7.28 14.30 14.24
C PRO A 134 7.68 12.88 13.81
N ASN A 135 7.16 11.85 14.48
CA ASN A 135 7.51 10.46 14.19
C ASN A 135 6.89 9.96 12.88
N ALA A 136 5.60 10.25 12.64
CA ALA A 136 4.93 9.90 11.39
C ALA A 136 5.59 10.62 10.20
N ASN A 137 5.98 11.89 10.38
CA ASN A 137 6.69 12.66 9.37
C ASN A 137 8.06 12.05 9.03
N LYS A 138 8.85 11.62 10.05
CA LYS A 138 10.13 10.92 9.83
C LYS A 138 9.94 9.63 9.03
N LEU A 139 8.97 8.80 9.42
CA LEU A 139 8.66 7.56 8.72
C LEU A 139 8.25 7.80 7.26
N SER A 140 7.34 8.74 7.02
CA SER A 140 6.88 9.06 5.66
C SER A 140 8.00 9.62 4.79
N LYS A 141 8.89 10.49 5.34
CA LYS A 141 10.07 11.01 4.63
C LYS A 141 11.05 9.91 4.24
N MET A 142 11.30 8.96 5.14
CA MET A 142 12.18 7.83 4.87
C MET A 142 11.64 7.01 3.68
N ALA A 143 10.39 6.55 3.73
CA ALA A 143 9.80 5.78 2.65
C ALA A 143 9.73 6.58 1.33
N LYS A 144 9.33 7.87 1.40
CA LYS A 144 9.33 8.78 0.26
C LYS A 144 10.70 8.86 -0.41
N SER A 145 11.78 8.93 0.38
CA SER A 145 13.16 8.96 -0.16
C SER A 145 13.49 7.71 -0.96
N PHE A 146 13.11 6.52 -0.50
CA PHE A 146 13.34 5.27 -1.21
C PHE A 146 12.68 5.27 -2.59
N TYR A 147 11.41 5.60 -2.66
CA TYR A 147 10.68 5.60 -3.93
C TYR A 147 11.09 6.75 -4.85
N LYS A 148 11.48 7.91 -4.29
CA LYS A 148 12.07 9.00 -5.08
C LYS A 148 13.35 8.54 -5.79
N GLN A 149 14.25 7.87 -5.06
CA GLN A 149 15.50 7.36 -5.63
C GLN A 149 15.23 6.31 -6.71
N ALA A 150 14.31 5.39 -6.46
CA ALA A 150 13.92 4.39 -7.45
C ALA A 150 13.33 5.03 -8.73
N SER A 151 12.48 6.05 -8.59
CA SER A 151 11.92 6.80 -9.72
C SER A 151 13.02 7.50 -10.53
N ILE A 152 13.95 8.22 -9.87
CA ILE A 152 15.09 8.89 -10.53
C ILE A 152 15.96 7.89 -11.33
N LYS A 153 16.09 6.66 -10.84
CA LYS A 153 16.83 5.59 -11.54
C LYS A 153 16.05 4.91 -12.67
N GLY A 154 14.90 5.44 -13.05
CA GLY A 154 14.09 4.93 -14.15
C GLY A 154 13.15 3.79 -13.80
N PHE A 155 12.98 3.48 -12.51
CA PHE A 155 12.08 2.42 -12.05
C PHE A 155 10.65 2.88 -11.77
N GLY A 156 10.29 4.11 -12.13
CA GLY A 156 9.00 4.73 -11.83
C GLY A 156 7.78 3.91 -12.26
N ASN A 157 7.84 3.27 -13.42
CA ASN A 157 6.77 2.44 -13.96
C ASN A 157 6.74 1.00 -13.40
N LEU A 158 7.77 0.55 -12.69
CA LEU A 158 7.78 -0.77 -12.07
C LEU A 158 6.79 -0.82 -10.92
N LEU A 159 6.27 -2.02 -10.65
CA LEU A 159 5.53 -2.27 -9.41
C LEU A 159 6.51 -2.21 -8.23
N VAL A 160 6.08 -1.69 -7.09
CA VAL A 160 6.96 -1.54 -5.92
C VAL A 160 7.60 -2.86 -5.48
N SER A 161 6.89 -3.98 -5.60
CA SER A 161 7.45 -5.29 -5.27
C SER A 161 8.51 -5.78 -6.25
N GLU A 162 8.61 -5.23 -7.47
CA GLU A 162 9.69 -5.54 -8.41
C GLU A 162 11.03 -4.95 -7.95
N LEU A 163 11.02 -3.98 -7.02
CA LEU A 163 12.24 -3.45 -6.41
C LEU A 163 13.01 -4.49 -5.58
N ILE A 164 12.38 -5.60 -5.17
CA ILE A 164 13.04 -6.73 -4.50
C ILE A 164 14.19 -7.28 -5.35
N ASP A 165 14.05 -7.24 -6.67
CA ASP A 165 15.06 -7.75 -7.61
C ASP A 165 16.04 -6.68 -8.11
N LYS A 166 15.94 -5.46 -7.62
CA LYS A 166 16.86 -4.37 -7.94
C LYS A 166 17.89 -4.21 -6.83
N GLU A 167 19.16 -4.40 -7.17
CA GLU A 167 20.23 -4.38 -6.17
C GLU A 167 20.48 -3.01 -5.54
N LYS A 168 20.29 -1.94 -6.31
CA LYS A 168 20.55 -0.55 -5.85
C LYS A 168 19.52 0.42 -6.41
N TYR A 169 18.75 1.03 -5.58
CA TYR A 169 17.92 2.20 -5.88
C TYR A 169 17.95 3.21 -4.74
#